data_2cb4a30f3503b251d0600b8576e6281d
#
_entry.id   2cb4a30f3503b251d0600b8576e6281d
#
_cell.length_a   1.000
_cell.length_b   1.000
_cell.length_c   1.000
_cell.angle_alpha   90.00
_cell.angle_beta   90.00
_cell.angle_gamma   90.00
#
_symmetry.space_group_name_H-M   'P 1'
#
loop_
_entity.id
_entity.type
_entity.pdbx_description
1 polymer ?
#
loop_
_entity_poly.entity_id
_entity_poly.type
_entity_poly.pdbx_seq_one_letter_code
_entity_poly.pdbx_strand_id
1 'polypeptide(L)'
;AGTGDVVEAVRHIRSITGEIRALQAMDPDELYTRAKELGAPLPLVQETARLGRLPVVLFTAGGVATPADAALMMQLGSDGVFVGSGIFKSGDPAKRARAVVEATTHFRDPAKIAEVSKGLGEAMVGRSAKSIPEAELLAGRGW
;
A
#
# COMPACT_ATOMS: atom_id res chain seq x y z
N ALA A 1 -8.71 6.42 -2.81
CA ALA A 1 -8.52 5.22 -3.62
C ALA A 1 -9.10 5.43 -5.02
N GLY A 2 -8.63 4.69 -6.03
CA GLY A 2 -9.11 4.83 -7.41
C GLY A 2 -8.62 6.08 -8.13
N THR A 3 -7.57 6.71 -7.62
CA THR A 3 -7.00 7.96 -8.18
C THR A 3 -6.03 7.72 -9.33
N GLY A 4 -5.52 6.49 -9.53
CA GLY A 4 -4.39 6.22 -10.44
C GLY A 4 -3.07 6.84 -9.98
N ASP A 5 -3.01 7.38 -8.76
CA ASP A 5 -1.84 7.98 -8.13
C ASP A 5 -1.55 7.23 -6.82
N VAL A 6 -0.36 6.63 -6.74
CA VAL A 6 0.07 5.79 -5.62
C VAL A 6 0.57 6.58 -4.41
N VAL A 7 0.70 7.90 -4.52
CA VAL A 7 1.29 8.77 -3.47
C VAL A 7 0.62 8.59 -2.12
N GLU A 8 -0.72 8.56 -2.07
CA GLU A 8 -1.44 8.36 -0.81
C GLU A 8 -1.21 6.97 -0.21
N ALA A 9 -1.15 5.93 -1.04
CA ALA A 9 -0.84 4.57 -0.59
C ALA A 9 0.58 4.50 -0.02
N VAL A 10 1.56 5.15 -0.66
CA VAL A 10 2.94 5.27 -0.15
C VAL A 10 2.96 5.99 1.21
N ARG A 11 2.20 7.06 1.36
CA ARG A 11 2.10 7.79 2.63
C ARG A 11 1.55 6.89 3.74
N HIS A 12 0.47 6.17 3.46
CA HIS A 12 -0.16 5.27 4.44
C HIS A 12 0.75 4.11 4.84
N ILE A 13 1.38 3.42 3.89
CA ILE A 13 2.27 2.30 4.22
C ILE A 13 3.47 2.78 5.06
N ARG A 14 4.01 3.95 4.74
CA ARG A 14 5.11 4.55 5.51
C ARG A 14 4.69 4.94 6.92
N SER A 15 3.47 5.43 7.11
CA SER A 15 2.92 5.71 8.44
C SER A 15 2.83 4.43 9.26
N ILE A 16 2.18 3.39 8.72
CA ILE A 16 2.01 2.08 9.39
C ILE A 16 3.37 1.47 9.74
N THR A 17 4.28 1.38 8.78
CA THR A 17 5.60 0.78 9.03
C THR A 17 6.46 1.63 9.96
N GLY A 18 6.26 2.95 9.98
CA GLY A 18 6.88 3.87 10.94
C GLY A 18 6.39 3.64 12.37
N GLU A 19 5.09 3.50 12.55
CA GLU A 19 4.50 3.18 13.86
C GLU A 19 4.94 1.81 14.37
N ILE A 20 5.00 0.79 13.51
CA ILE A 20 5.50 -0.54 13.89
C ILE A 20 6.95 -0.45 14.37
N ARG A 21 7.82 0.30 13.67
CA ARG A 21 9.20 0.52 14.11
C ARG A 21 9.29 1.25 15.46
N ALA A 22 8.39 2.21 15.69
CA ALA A 22 8.32 2.88 16.99
C ALA A 22 7.95 1.89 18.10
N LEU A 23 6.97 1.00 17.88
CA LEU A 23 6.62 -0.04 18.85
C LEU A 23 7.79 -0.97 19.17
N GLN A 24 8.63 -1.31 18.18
CA GLN A 24 9.81 -2.17 18.40
C GLN A 24 10.87 -1.53 19.30
N ALA A 25 10.90 -0.21 19.37
CA ALA A 25 11.85 0.55 20.17
C ALA A 25 11.34 0.86 21.60
N MET A 26 10.08 0.52 21.92
CA MET A 26 9.44 0.80 23.21
C MET A 26 9.70 -0.29 24.24
N ASP A 27 9.87 0.11 25.49
CA ASP A 27 9.88 -0.79 26.64
C ASP A 27 8.47 -1.34 26.93
N PRO A 28 8.35 -2.46 27.69
CA PRO A 28 7.06 -3.07 28.01
C PRO A 28 6.02 -2.13 28.62
N ASP A 29 6.46 -1.21 29.50
CA ASP A 29 5.58 -0.23 30.14
C ASP A 29 5.09 0.83 29.14
N GLU A 30 5.94 1.24 28.20
CA GLU A 30 5.59 2.14 27.12
C GLU A 30 4.59 1.49 26.15
N LEU A 31 4.76 0.19 25.84
CA LEU A 31 3.82 -0.57 25.01
C LEU A 31 2.42 -0.62 25.65
N TYR A 32 2.34 -0.73 26.99
CA TYR A 32 1.06 -0.68 27.71
C TYR A 32 0.36 0.66 27.54
N THR A 33 1.09 1.75 27.69
CA THR A 33 0.56 3.10 27.47
C THR A 33 0.13 3.30 26.03
N ARG A 34 0.98 2.86 25.07
CA ARG A 34 0.70 3.00 23.65
C ARG A 34 -0.52 2.17 23.22
N ALA A 35 -0.72 0.98 23.77
CA ALA A 35 -1.90 0.16 23.52
C ALA A 35 -3.19 0.89 23.90
N LYS A 36 -3.20 1.59 25.04
CA LYS A 36 -4.35 2.42 25.47
C LYS A 36 -4.62 3.57 24.49
N GLU A 37 -3.57 4.28 24.07
CA GLU A 37 -3.70 5.38 23.10
C GLU A 37 -4.25 4.91 21.76
N LEU A 38 -3.81 3.74 21.28
CA LEU A 38 -4.28 3.13 20.05
C LEU A 38 -5.69 2.51 20.17
N GLY A 39 -6.21 2.35 21.39
CA GLY A 39 -7.43 1.60 21.63
C GLY A 39 -7.32 0.13 21.23
N ALA A 40 -6.11 -0.44 21.22
CA ALA A 40 -5.80 -1.79 20.77
C ALA A 40 -5.49 -2.73 21.94
N PRO A 41 -5.84 -4.03 21.85
CA PRO A 41 -5.48 -5.01 22.88
C PRO A 41 -3.95 -5.10 23.04
N LEU A 42 -3.47 -4.99 24.29
CA LEU A 42 -2.04 -5.06 24.59
C LEU A 42 -1.31 -6.27 23.99
N PRO A 43 -1.87 -7.51 24.02
CA PRO A 43 -1.20 -8.66 23.41
C PRO A 43 -0.93 -8.50 21.93
N LEU A 44 -1.82 -7.83 21.16
CA LEU A 44 -1.63 -7.57 19.74
C LEU A 44 -0.54 -6.52 19.49
N VAL A 45 -0.47 -5.49 20.34
CA VAL A 45 0.59 -4.46 20.28
C VAL A 45 1.96 -5.08 20.58
N GLN A 46 2.04 -5.93 21.61
CA GLN A 46 3.25 -6.66 21.97
C GLN A 46 3.67 -7.64 20.86
N GLU A 47 2.73 -8.36 20.26
CA GLU A 47 3.00 -9.26 19.14
C GLU A 47 3.51 -8.49 17.92
N THR A 48 2.89 -7.37 17.56
CA THR A 48 3.31 -6.49 16.47
C THR A 48 4.74 -5.97 16.70
N ALA A 49 5.04 -5.49 17.91
CA ALA A 49 6.38 -5.04 18.29
C ALA A 49 7.41 -6.16 18.13
N ARG A 50 7.10 -7.36 18.65
CA ARG A 50 7.98 -8.53 18.55
C ARG A 50 8.22 -9.00 17.11
N LEU A 51 7.18 -9.00 16.27
CA LEU A 51 7.26 -9.43 14.87
C LEU A 51 7.88 -8.37 13.95
N GLY A 52 7.84 -7.09 14.32
CA GLY A 52 8.21 -5.99 13.43
C GLY A 52 7.29 -5.84 12.21
N ARG A 53 6.10 -6.42 12.28
CA ARG A 53 5.04 -6.36 11.27
C ARG A 53 3.69 -6.65 11.92
N LEU A 54 2.61 -6.36 11.22
CA LEU A 54 1.30 -6.80 11.68
C LEU A 54 1.22 -8.34 11.72
N PRO A 55 0.49 -8.94 12.67
CA PRO A 55 0.26 -10.39 12.71
C PRO A 55 -0.74 -10.87 11.66
N VAL A 56 -1.15 -9.99 10.76
CA VAL A 56 -2.05 -10.24 9.62
C VAL A 56 -1.44 -9.66 8.35
N VAL A 57 -1.93 -10.11 7.19
CA VAL A 57 -1.48 -9.59 5.89
C VAL A 57 -1.89 -8.14 5.71
N LEU A 58 -0.98 -7.33 5.17
CA LEU A 58 -1.16 -5.93 4.86
C LEU A 58 -1.21 -5.72 3.35
N PHE A 59 -2.40 -5.51 2.81
CA PHE A 59 -2.59 -5.21 1.39
C PHE A 59 -2.68 -3.72 1.15
N THR A 60 -2.03 -3.27 0.08
CA THR A 60 -2.20 -1.90 -0.43
C THR A 60 -3.37 -1.84 -1.40
N ALA A 61 -4.25 -0.87 -1.21
CA ALA A 61 -5.37 -0.58 -2.10
C ALA A 61 -5.40 0.91 -2.47
N GLY A 62 -5.56 1.19 -3.76
CA GLY A 62 -5.72 2.55 -4.26
C GLY A 62 -4.48 3.15 -4.92
N GLY A 63 -4.69 3.68 -6.11
CA GLY A 63 -3.68 4.42 -6.86
C GLY A 63 -2.70 3.60 -7.69
N VAL A 64 -2.61 2.29 -7.49
CA VAL A 64 -1.73 1.42 -8.30
C VAL A 64 -2.25 1.35 -9.74
N ALA A 65 -1.45 1.82 -10.70
CA ALA A 65 -1.80 1.87 -12.12
C ALA A 65 -0.74 1.23 -13.02
N THR A 66 0.46 1.00 -12.50
CA THR A 66 1.59 0.44 -13.25
C THR A 66 2.25 -0.73 -12.51
N PRO A 67 3.00 -1.59 -13.21
CA PRO A 67 3.81 -2.62 -12.57
C PRO A 67 4.83 -2.03 -11.56
N ALA A 68 5.40 -0.87 -11.88
CA ALA A 68 6.34 -0.19 -10.99
C ALA A 68 5.68 0.27 -9.68
N ASP A 69 4.43 0.75 -9.72
CA ASP A 69 3.67 1.11 -8.51
C ASP A 69 3.46 -0.13 -7.63
N ALA A 70 3.08 -1.27 -8.23
CA ALA A 70 2.88 -2.52 -7.50
C ALA A 70 4.19 -2.98 -6.82
N ALA A 71 5.29 -3.01 -7.58
CA ALA A 71 6.60 -3.36 -7.04
C ALA A 71 7.05 -2.41 -5.92
N LEU A 72 6.81 -1.10 -6.07
CA LEU A 72 7.11 -0.10 -5.03
C LEU A 72 6.35 -0.42 -3.73
N MET A 73 5.06 -0.71 -3.81
CA MET A 73 4.27 -1.02 -2.61
C MET A 73 4.76 -2.29 -1.92
N MET A 74 5.14 -3.32 -2.67
CA MET A 74 5.74 -4.54 -2.13
C MET A 74 7.10 -4.25 -1.46
N GLN A 75 7.95 -3.41 -2.06
CA GLN A 75 9.23 -2.99 -1.49
C GLN A 75 9.07 -2.17 -0.21
N LEU A 76 7.98 -1.42 -0.07
CA LEU A 76 7.65 -0.65 1.13
C LEU A 76 7.06 -1.50 2.27
N GLY A 77 6.81 -2.79 2.04
CA GLY A 77 6.39 -3.72 3.08
C GLY A 77 4.93 -4.17 3.01
N SER A 78 4.24 -3.95 1.89
CA SER A 78 2.95 -4.62 1.65
C SER A 78 3.15 -6.11 1.39
N ASP A 79 2.19 -6.93 1.80
CA ASP A 79 2.13 -8.36 1.50
C ASP A 79 1.43 -8.64 0.15
N GLY A 80 0.78 -7.63 -0.42
CA GLY A 80 0.11 -7.69 -1.71
C GLY A 80 -0.53 -6.37 -2.11
N VAL A 81 -1.12 -6.35 -3.30
CA VAL A 81 -1.81 -5.17 -3.84
C VAL A 81 -3.21 -5.52 -4.34
N PHE A 82 -4.17 -4.65 -4.10
CA PHE A 82 -5.46 -4.65 -4.77
C PHE A 82 -5.49 -3.59 -5.85
N VAL A 83 -5.75 -4.01 -7.09
CA VAL A 83 -5.77 -3.10 -8.24
C VAL A 83 -7.09 -3.23 -8.98
N GLY A 84 -7.83 -2.14 -9.05
CA GLY A 84 -9.11 -2.05 -9.77
C GLY A 84 -8.98 -1.18 -11.02
N SER A 85 -9.34 0.08 -10.90
CA SER A 85 -9.38 1.02 -12.03
C SER A 85 -8.03 1.19 -12.75
N GLY A 86 -6.91 1.03 -12.07
CA GLY A 86 -5.59 1.06 -12.69
C GLY A 86 -5.39 -0.03 -13.77
N ILE A 87 -6.10 -1.17 -13.64
CA ILE A 87 -6.15 -2.21 -14.67
C ILE A 87 -7.29 -1.92 -15.63
N PHE A 88 -8.54 -1.84 -15.14
CA PHE A 88 -9.72 -1.82 -15.99
C PHE A 88 -9.88 -0.57 -16.86
N LYS A 89 -9.27 0.56 -16.46
CA LYS A 89 -9.26 1.82 -17.23
C LYS A 89 -7.96 2.01 -18.02
N SER A 90 -7.12 0.97 -18.15
CA SER A 90 -5.92 1.01 -19.00
C SER A 90 -6.25 0.66 -20.44
N GLY A 91 -5.31 0.96 -21.34
CA GLY A 91 -5.47 0.67 -22.78
C GLY A 91 -5.53 -0.83 -23.10
N ASP A 92 -4.90 -1.71 -22.29
CA ASP A 92 -4.95 -3.17 -22.39
C ASP A 92 -5.05 -3.78 -20.98
N PRO A 93 -6.25 -3.97 -20.43
CA PRO A 93 -6.43 -4.48 -19.08
C PRO A 93 -5.83 -5.86 -18.84
N ALA A 94 -5.95 -6.78 -19.81
CA ALA A 94 -5.45 -8.14 -19.65
C ALA A 94 -3.92 -8.20 -19.59
N LYS A 95 -3.25 -7.47 -20.45
CA LYS A 95 -1.79 -7.35 -20.45
C LYS A 95 -1.28 -6.67 -19.22
N ARG A 96 -1.94 -5.58 -18.80
CA ARG A 96 -1.59 -4.83 -17.58
C ARG A 96 -1.78 -5.66 -16.31
N ALA A 97 -2.85 -6.43 -16.22
CA ALA A 97 -3.07 -7.33 -15.10
C ALA A 97 -1.94 -8.34 -14.94
N ARG A 98 -1.56 -9.01 -16.04
CA ARG A 98 -0.41 -9.94 -16.02
C ARG A 98 0.88 -9.25 -15.60
N ALA A 99 1.17 -8.08 -16.14
CA ALA A 99 2.38 -7.31 -15.80
C ALA A 99 2.41 -6.90 -14.33
N VAL A 100 1.27 -6.51 -13.75
CA VAL A 100 1.16 -6.19 -12.32
C VAL A 100 1.39 -7.44 -11.46
N VAL A 101 0.84 -8.59 -11.82
CA VAL A 101 1.07 -9.85 -11.10
C VAL A 101 2.55 -10.24 -11.14
N GLU A 102 3.20 -10.17 -12.30
CA GLU A 102 4.62 -10.45 -12.45
C GLU A 102 5.49 -9.49 -11.63
N ALA A 103 5.19 -8.19 -11.65
CA ALA A 103 5.91 -7.20 -10.88
C ALA A 103 5.71 -7.38 -9.36
N THR A 104 4.52 -7.80 -8.94
CA THR A 104 4.24 -8.13 -7.53
C THR A 104 5.03 -9.35 -7.08
N THR A 105 5.08 -10.39 -7.92
CA THR A 105 5.80 -11.64 -7.64
C THR A 105 7.33 -11.41 -7.62
N HIS A 106 7.83 -10.62 -8.55
CA HIS A 106 9.26 -10.37 -8.74
C HIS A 106 9.68 -8.95 -8.34
N PHE A 107 9.05 -8.39 -7.31
CA PHE A 107 9.22 -6.97 -6.92
C PHE A 107 10.66 -6.56 -6.53
N ARG A 108 11.55 -7.52 -6.31
CA ARG A 108 12.98 -7.28 -6.01
C ARG A 108 13.88 -7.44 -7.23
N ASP A 109 13.33 -7.82 -8.37
CA ASP A 109 14.08 -7.96 -9.62
C ASP A 109 13.82 -6.76 -10.55
N PRO A 110 14.72 -5.77 -10.61
CA PRO A 110 14.53 -4.57 -11.42
C PRO A 110 14.52 -4.89 -12.92
N ALA A 111 15.23 -5.93 -13.38
CA ALA A 111 15.24 -6.33 -14.77
C ALA A 111 13.88 -6.89 -15.18
N LYS A 112 13.27 -7.72 -14.34
CA LYS A 112 11.92 -8.26 -14.55
C LYS A 112 10.86 -7.17 -14.52
N ILE A 113 10.94 -6.24 -13.58
CA ILE A 113 10.01 -5.10 -13.50
C ILE A 113 10.11 -4.25 -14.77
N ALA A 114 11.32 -3.96 -15.25
CA ALA A 114 11.53 -3.21 -16.49
C ALA A 114 11.01 -3.97 -17.73
N GLU A 115 11.21 -5.28 -17.80
CA GLU A 115 10.70 -6.14 -18.87
C GLU A 115 9.18 -6.09 -18.97
N VAL A 116 8.47 -6.36 -17.86
CA VAL A 116 7.01 -6.43 -17.83
C VAL A 116 6.32 -5.07 -17.98
N SER A 117 7.06 -3.99 -17.77
CA SER A 117 6.56 -2.63 -17.96
C SER A 117 6.52 -2.17 -19.42
N LYS A 118 7.11 -2.94 -20.35
CA LYS A 118 7.20 -2.55 -21.76
C LYS A 118 5.89 -2.78 -22.51
N GLY A 119 5.55 -1.85 -23.39
CA GLY A 119 4.46 -2.01 -24.38
C GLY A 119 3.08 -2.24 -23.75
N LEU A 120 2.81 -1.68 -22.58
CA LEU A 120 1.51 -1.81 -21.89
C LEU A 120 0.46 -0.78 -22.35
N GLY A 121 0.80 0.10 -23.29
CA GLY A 121 -0.05 1.23 -23.64
C GLY A 121 -0.15 2.25 -22.51
N GLU A 122 -1.10 3.17 -22.63
CA GLU A 122 -1.30 4.21 -21.63
C GLU A 122 -1.80 3.64 -20.30
N ALA A 123 -1.20 4.13 -19.22
CA ALA A 123 -1.72 3.86 -17.88
C ALA A 123 -2.95 4.74 -17.61
N MET A 124 -3.78 4.33 -16.64
CA MET A 124 -4.82 5.22 -16.12
C MET A 124 -4.17 6.52 -15.64
N VAL A 125 -4.71 7.65 -16.10
CA VAL A 125 -4.23 8.98 -15.68
C VAL A 125 -4.50 9.18 -14.20
N GLY A 126 -3.44 9.49 -13.44
CA GLY A 126 -3.54 9.77 -12.01
C GLY A 126 -4.24 11.10 -11.71
N ARG A 127 -5.00 11.12 -10.62
CA ARG A 127 -5.63 12.32 -10.07
C ARG A 127 -5.08 12.56 -8.66
N SER A 128 -4.60 13.76 -8.39
CA SER A 128 -4.16 14.10 -7.03
C SER A 128 -5.34 14.06 -6.07
N ALA A 129 -5.14 13.47 -4.88
CA ALA A 129 -6.16 13.49 -3.83
C ALA A 129 -6.57 14.92 -3.45
N LYS A 130 -5.66 15.89 -3.58
CA LYS A 130 -5.93 17.32 -3.33
C LYS A 130 -6.89 17.96 -4.34
N SER A 131 -7.05 17.37 -5.53
CA SER A 131 -7.96 17.86 -6.57
C SER A 131 -9.36 17.22 -6.51
N ILE A 132 -9.58 16.29 -5.57
CA ILE A 132 -10.86 15.61 -5.38
C ILE A 132 -11.75 16.50 -4.50
N PRO A 133 -12.99 16.81 -4.91
CA PRO A 133 -13.92 17.53 -4.06
C PRO A 133 -14.11 16.84 -2.71
N GLU A 134 -14.20 17.63 -1.64
CA GLU A 134 -14.30 17.11 -0.27
C GLU A 134 -15.46 16.11 -0.10
N ALA A 135 -16.58 16.33 -0.77
CA ALA A 135 -17.74 15.44 -0.78
C ALA A 135 -17.47 14.05 -1.39
N GLU A 136 -16.42 13.91 -2.21
CA GLU A 136 -15.99 12.66 -2.84
C GLU A 136 -14.87 11.95 -2.07
N LEU A 137 -14.29 12.59 -1.06
CA LEU A 137 -13.24 11.99 -0.24
C LEU A 137 -13.82 10.90 0.66
N LEU A 138 -13.31 9.68 0.51
CA LEU A 138 -13.74 8.54 1.34
C LEU A 138 -13.32 8.70 2.81
N ALA A 139 -12.21 9.36 3.07
CA ALA A 139 -11.68 9.59 4.42
C ALA A 139 -12.60 10.47 5.30
N GLY A 140 -13.44 11.31 4.70
CA GLY A 140 -14.43 12.13 5.43
C GLY A 140 -15.76 11.41 5.70
N ARG A 141 -15.93 10.17 5.23
CA ARG A 141 -17.16 9.40 5.38
C ARG A 141 -17.15 8.57 6.65
N GLY A 142 -17.18 9.26 7.75
CA GLY A 142 -17.59 8.70 9.02
C GLY A 142 -16.57 7.89 9.75
N TRP A 143 -16.67 8.12 10.77
CA TRP A 143 -16.79 7.46 12.07
C TRP A 143 -17.46 8.46 12.96
#